data_29ab3f9b11ceec4cade1ec3bfb549104
#
_entry.id   29ab3f9b11ceec4cade1ec3bfb549104
#
_cell.length_a   1.000
_cell.length_b   1.000
_cell.length_c   1.000
_cell.angle_alpha   90.00
_cell.angle_beta   90.00
_cell.angle_gamma   90.00
#
_symmetry.space_group_name_H-M   'P 1'
#
loop_
_entity.id
_entity.type
_entity.pdbx_description
1 polymer ?
#
loop_
_entity_poly.entity_id
_entity_poly.type
_entity_poly.pdbx_seq_one_letter_code
_entity_poly.pdbx_strand_id
1 'polypeptide(L)'
;YWGSKSILSSALPGKVFGETYALSGHKLMIDARATEPTIVFLLNAQDIMSGKYNSYPWHLQMLKNLLLLSSRRSLTLSLHIFYIKPKKIRERVSYYLSGLASSLGTTEFDIPFNREQFADYLNVDRTALSKELSNMQSEGLIEFKKNHFKLLELDHEELT
;
A
#
# COMPACT_ATOMS: atom_id res chain seq x y z
N TYR A 1 12.23 -23.81 0.14
CA TYR A 1 11.09 -23.99 1.07
C TYR A 1 11.37 -23.22 2.35
N TRP A 2 10.91 -21.99 2.42
CA TRP A 2 11.12 -21.12 3.58
C TRP A 2 9.79 -20.98 4.30
N GLY A 3 9.68 -21.59 5.47
CA GLY A 3 8.43 -21.91 6.16
C GLY A 3 7.67 -20.77 6.87
N SER A 4 7.88 -19.51 6.55
CA SER A 4 7.07 -18.42 7.09
C SER A 4 6.02 -17.97 6.08
N LYS A 5 4.74 -18.16 6.41
CA LYS A 5 3.62 -17.60 5.65
C LYS A 5 3.47 -16.14 6.06
N SER A 6 3.65 -15.22 5.11
CA SER A 6 3.34 -13.80 5.31
C SER A 6 2.08 -13.45 4.54
N ILE A 7 1.24 -12.61 5.14
CA ILE A 7 0.07 -12.04 4.47
C ILE A 7 0.56 -10.86 3.63
N LEU A 8 0.47 -10.99 2.31
CA LEU A 8 0.86 -9.92 1.38
C LEU A 8 -0.19 -8.81 1.32
N SER A 9 -1.46 -9.16 1.31
CA SER A 9 -2.57 -8.21 1.27
C SER A 9 -3.89 -8.89 1.60
N SER A 10 -4.92 -8.09 1.87
CA SER A 10 -6.31 -8.53 1.97
C SER A 10 -7.15 -7.90 0.86
N ALA A 11 -8.09 -8.67 0.32
CA ALA A 11 -9.06 -8.18 -0.66
C ALA A 11 -10.44 -8.11 0.00
N LEU A 12 -10.95 -6.91 0.18
CA LEU A 12 -12.30 -6.65 0.68
C LEU A 12 -13.35 -6.82 -0.42
N PRO A 13 -14.66 -6.89 -0.10
CA PRO A 13 -15.72 -6.93 -1.09
C PRO A 13 -15.57 -5.84 -2.18
N GLY A 14 -15.77 -6.21 -3.44
CA GLY A 14 -15.59 -5.30 -4.58
C GLY A 14 -14.14 -5.06 -5.00
N LYS A 15 -13.16 -5.70 -4.37
CA LYS A 15 -11.74 -5.62 -4.77
C LYS A 15 -11.34 -6.78 -5.67
N VAL A 16 -10.36 -6.50 -6.53
CA VAL A 16 -9.77 -7.48 -7.46
C VAL A 16 -8.47 -8.00 -6.86
N PHE A 17 -8.18 -9.27 -7.05
CA PHE A 17 -6.89 -9.89 -6.69
C PHE A 17 -6.43 -10.86 -7.77
N GLY A 18 -5.12 -11.09 -7.86
CA GLY A 18 -4.51 -12.01 -8.83
C GLY A 18 -4.41 -11.47 -10.27
N GLU A 19 -4.91 -10.26 -10.54
CA GLU A 19 -4.94 -9.66 -11.87
C GLU A 19 -3.53 -9.45 -12.45
N THR A 20 -2.55 -9.12 -11.61
CA THR A 20 -1.15 -8.94 -12.05
C THR A 20 -0.61 -10.21 -12.70
N TYR A 21 -0.83 -11.36 -12.08
CA TYR A 21 -0.45 -12.65 -12.63
C TYR A 21 -1.25 -13.01 -13.87
N ALA A 22 -2.57 -12.81 -13.80
CA ALA A 22 -3.46 -13.15 -14.90
C ALA A 22 -3.20 -12.31 -16.17
N LEU A 23 -2.91 -11.01 -16.03
CA LEU A 23 -2.61 -10.12 -17.15
C LEU A 23 -1.19 -10.32 -17.69
N SER A 24 -0.22 -10.65 -16.83
CA SER A 24 1.17 -10.87 -17.25
C SER A 24 1.45 -12.29 -17.77
N GLY A 25 0.49 -13.20 -17.64
CA GLY A 25 0.65 -14.61 -18.04
C GLY A 25 1.58 -15.42 -17.12
N HIS A 26 1.97 -14.88 -15.97
CA HIS A 26 2.79 -15.61 -15.01
C HIS A 26 1.95 -16.55 -14.15
N LYS A 27 2.55 -17.65 -13.72
CA LYS A 27 1.92 -18.57 -12.77
C LYS A 27 1.68 -17.84 -11.43
N LEU A 28 0.51 -18.09 -10.84
CA LEU A 28 0.18 -17.58 -9.51
C LEU A 28 1.15 -18.15 -8.48
N MET A 29 1.88 -17.27 -7.79
CA MET A 29 2.88 -17.64 -6.77
C MET A 29 2.38 -17.36 -5.34
N ILE A 30 1.09 -17.04 -5.21
CA ILE A 30 0.44 -16.72 -3.94
C ILE A 30 -0.83 -17.56 -3.80
N ASP A 31 -1.21 -17.85 -2.56
CA ASP A 31 -2.48 -18.46 -2.23
C ASP A 31 -3.50 -17.37 -1.83
N ALA A 32 -4.75 -17.52 -2.27
CA ALA A 32 -5.86 -16.72 -1.78
C ALA A 32 -6.71 -17.57 -0.84
N ARG A 33 -6.92 -17.08 0.38
CA ARG A 33 -7.71 -17.77 1.40
C ARG A 33 -8.85 -16.89 1.89
N ALA A 34 -10.08 -17.41 1.77
CA ALA A 34 -11.24 -16.77 2.38
C ALA A 34 -11.17 -16.89 3.91
N THR A 35 -11.40 -15.78 4.62
CA THR A 35 -11.46 -15.73 6.09
C THR A 35 -12.89 -15.89 6.62
N GLU A 36 -13.88 -15.76 5.73
CA GLU A 36 -15.31 -15.91 5.99
C GLU A 36 -16.02 -16.41 4.73
N PRO A 37 -17.29 -16.86 4.79
CA PRO A 37 -18.05 -17.25 3.60
C PRO A 37 -18.03 -16.13 2.55
N THR A 38 -17.49 -16.45 1.37
CA THR A 38 -17.17 -15.43 0.35
C THR A 38 -17.66 -15.89 -1.03
N ILE A 39 -18.26 -14.99 -1.79
CA ILE A 39 -18.60 -15.20 -3.19
C ILE A 39 -17.52 -14.53 -4.05
N VAL A 40 -16.95 -15.27 -5.00
CA VAL A 40 -15.89 -14.80 -5.90
C VAL A 40 -16.38 -14.85 -7.34
N PHE A 41 -16.17 -13.78 -8.09
CA PHE A 41 -16.40 -13.75 -9.53
C PHE A 41 -15.06 -13.95 -10.25
N LEU A 42 -14.95 -15.05 -11.01
CA LEU A 42 -13.73 -15.38 -11.77
C LEU A 42 -13.83 -14.86 -13.19
N LEU A 43 -12.79 -14.15 -13.64
CA LEU A 43 -12.66 -13.60 -14.98
C LEU A 43 -11.45 -14.21 -15.68
N ASN A 44 -11.64 -14.61 -16.95
CA ASN A 44 -10.53 -14.99 -17.80
C ASN A 44 -9.86 -13.74 -18.39
N ALA A 45 -8.67 -13.39 -17.88
CA ALA A 45 -7.95 -12.20 -18.32
C ALA A 45 -7.51 -12.30 -19.79
N GLN A 46 -7.18 -13.49 -20.31
CA GLN A 46 -6.78 -13.67 -21.70
C GLN A 46 -7.95 -13.40 -22.65
N ASP A 47 -9.16 -13.87 -22.32
CA ASP A 47 -10.36 -13.57 -23.11
C ASP A 47 -10.65 -12.07 -23.16
N ILE A 48 -10.46 -11.36 -22.02
CA ILE A 48 -10.63 -9.91 -21.95
C ILE A 48 -9.60 -9.20 -22.84
N MET A 49 -8.35 -9.65 -22.83
CA MET A 49 -7.25 -9.02 -23.59
C MET A 49 -7.23 -9.40 -25.07
N SER A 50 -7.84 -10.51 -25.47
CA SER A 50 -7.79 -11.05 -26.84
C SER A 50 -8.60 -10.27 -27.88
N GLY A 51 -9.40 -9.29 -27.46
CA GLY A 51 -10.31 -8.59 -28.35
C GLY A 51 -11.64 -9.32 -28.60
N LYS A 52 -11.85 -10.50 -28.02
CA LYS A 52 -13.07 -11.32 -28.15
C LYS A 52 -14.35 -10.52 -27.84
N TYR A 53 -14.24 -9.52 -26.99
CA TYR A 53 -15.36 -8.72 -26.50
C TYR A 53 -15.37 -7.27 -27.03
N ASN A 54 -14.57 -6.95 -28.05
CA ASN A 54 -14.43 -5.58 -28.58
C ASN A 54 -15.75 -4.94 -29.04
N SER A 55 -16.71 -5.74 -29.47
CA SER A 55 -18.04 -5.27 -29.90
C SER A 55 -18.98 -4.90 -28.74
N TYR A 56 -18.60 -5.24 -27.51
CA TYR A 56 -19.44 -4.97 -26.33
C TYR A 56 -19.09 -3.63 -25.69
N PRO A 57 -20.07 -2.76 -25.40
CA PRO A 57 -19.81 -1.42 -24.84
C PRO A 57 -19.04 -1.43 -23.51
N TRP A 58 -19.21 -2.46 -22.68
CA TRP A 58 -18.54 -2.59 -21.39
C TRP A 58 -17.04 -2.92 -21.49
N HIS A 59 -16.59 -3.49 -22.63
CA HIS A 59 -15.23 -4.03 -22.78
C HIS A 59 -14.16 -2.95 -22.63
N LEU A 60 -14.31 -1.83 -23.33
CA LEU A 60 -13.38 -0.70 -23.24
C LEU A 60 -13.31 -0.14 -21.81
N GLN A 61 -14.45 -0.05 -21.14
CA GLN A 61 -14.50 0.42 -19.75
C GLN A 61 -13.79 -0.55 -18.81
N MET A 62 -13.94 -1.86 -19.01
CA MET A 62 -13.22 -2.88 -18.26
C MET A 62 -11.71 -2.74 -18.44
N LEU A 63 -11.21 -2.59 -19.67
CA LEU A 63 -9.78 -2.39 -19.94
C LEU A 63 -9.24 -1.12 -19.28
N LYS A 64 -9.98 -0.01 -19.35
CA LYS A 64 -9.61 1.24 -18.66
C LYS A 64 -9.52 1.02 -17.13
N ASN A 65 -10.48 0.33 -16.55
CA ASN A 65 -10.49 0.05 -15.11
C ASN A 65 -9.30 -0.85 -14.70
N LEU A 66 -8.96 -1.87 -15.48
CA LEU A 66 -7.81 -2.73 -15.25
C LEU A 66 -6.49 -1.95 -15.36
N LEU A 67 -6.37 -1.07 -16.35
CA LEU A 67 -5.19 -0.20 -16.51
C LEU A 67 -5.03 0.74 -15.31
N LEU A 68 -6.10 1.41 -14.89
CA LEU A 68 -6.07 2.29 -13.72
C LEU A 68 -5.73 1.53 -12.43
N LEU A 69 -6.27 0.33 -12.25
CA LEU A 69 -5.95 -0.53 -11.12
C LEU A 69 -4.46 -0.88 -11.09
N SER A 70 -3.90 -1.34 -12.21
CA SER A 70 -2.48 -1.69 -12.33
C SER A 70 -1.58 -0.48 -12.11
N SER A 71 -1.93 0.69 -12.66
CA SER A 71 -1.17 1.93 -12.49
C SER A 71 -1.15 2.39 -11.02
N ARG A 72 -2.29 2.33 -10.33
CA ARG A 72 -2.39 2.67 -8.91
C ARG A 72 -1.54 1.71 -8.05
N ARG A 73 -1.57 0.42 -8.32
CA ARG A 73 -0.73 -0.56 -7.61
C ARG A 73 0.74 -0.34 -7.85
N SER A 74 1.14 -0.06 -9.10
CA SER A 74 2.52 0.27 -9.43
C SER A 74 3.00 1.51 -8.68
N LEU A 75 2.18 2.56 -8.63
CA LEU A 75 2.48 3.77 -7.86
C LEU A 75 2.62 3.48 -6.36
N THR A 76 1.70 2.70 -5.78
CA THR A 76 1.77 2.31 -4.35
C THR A 76 3.06 1.56 -4.04
N LEU A 77 3.46 0.62 -4.90
CA LEU A 77 4.72 -0.11 -4.73
C LEU A 77 5.94 0.80 -4.85
N SER A 78 5.94 1.71 -5.83
CA SER A 78 7.02 2.69 -6.02
C SER A 78 7.18 3.61 -4.80
N LEU A 79 6.07 4.13 -4.27
CA LEU A 79 6.06 4.95 -3.06
C LEU A 79 6.55 4.16 -1.85
N HIS A 80 6.12 2.90 -1.70
CA HIS A 80 6.60 2.04 -0.61
C HIS A 80 8.12 1.84 -0.68
N ILE A 81 8.66 1.53 -1.86
CA ILE A 81 10.12 1.43 -2.05
C ILE A 81 10.81 2.74 -1.65
N PHE A 82 10.26 3.89 -2.05
CA PHE A 82 10.78 5.20 -1.69
C PHE A 82 10.80 5.39 -0.17
N TYR A 83 9.74 5.03 0.55
CA TYR A 83 9.65 5.17 2.01
C TYR A 83 10.65 4.29 2.77
N ILE A 84 10.93 3.06 2.29
CA ILE A 84 11.84 2.14 2.97
C ILE A 84 13.30 2.26 2.54
N LYS A 85 13.60 3.01 1.48
CA LYS A 85 14.97 3.21 0.95
C LYS A 85 15.93 3.89 1.94
N PRO A 86 15.54 4.91 2.71
CA PRO A 86 16.42 5.56 3.67
C PRO A 86 16.94 4.58 4.73
N LYS A 87 18.18 4.81 5.21
CA LYS A 87 18.79 3.95 6.23
C LYS A 87 18.26 4.22 7.63
N LYS A 88 17.95 5.48 7.94
CA LYS A 88 17.48 5.89 9.26
C LYS A 88 15.97 5.72 9.39
N ILE A 89 15.53 5.24 10.55
CA ILE A 89 14.11 5.07 10.87
C ILE A 89 13.37 6.41 10.78
N ARG A 90 13.97 7.47 11.31
CA ARG A 90 13.43 8.84 11.25
C ARG A 90 13.07 9.27 9.83
N GLU A 91 14.01 9.12 8.90
CA GLU A 91 13.78 9.48 7.49
C GLU A 91 12.62 8.68 6.88
N ARG A 92 12.54 7.38 7.15
CA ARG A 92 11.42 6.52 6.69
C ARG A 92 10.08 7.00 7.23
N VAL A 93 10.02 7.32 8.52
CA VAL A 93 8.82 7.86 9.19
C VAL A 93 8.45 9.21 8.58
N SER A 94 9.42 10.14 8.46
CA SER A 94 9.19 11.47 7.91
C SER A 94 8.66 11.41 6.48
N TYR A 95 9.30 10.64 5.59
CA TYR A 95 8.85 10.51 4.20
C TYR A 95 7.44 9.92 4.09
N TYR A 96 7.12 8.88 4.89
CA TYR A 96 5.79 8.32 4.89
C TYR A 96 4.73 9.31 5.38
N LEU A 97 4.96 9.96 6.52
CA LEU A 97 3.99 10.89 7.11
C LEU A 97 3.83 12.15 6.25
N SER A 98 4.92 12.72 5.71
CA SER A 98 4.86 13.87 4.80
C SER A 98 4.15 13.54 3.50
N GLY A 99 4.45 12.38 2.89
CA GLY A 99 3.76 11.93 1.69
C GLY A 99 2.27 11.73 1.91
N LEU A 100 1.87 11.20 3.07
CA LEU A 100 0.46 11.04 3.43
C LEU A 100 -0.21 12.40 3.67
N ALA A 101 0.44 13.31 4.40
CA ALA A 101 -0.05 14.67 4.63
C ALA A 101 -0.29 15.42 3.32
N SER A 102 0.68 15.36 2.39
CA SER A 102 0.54 15.96 1.05
C SER A 102 -0.63 15.36 0.27
N SER A 103 -0.83 14.05 0.33
CA SER A 103 -1.92 13.39 -0.40
C SER A 103 -3.30 13.68 0.17
N LEU A 104 -3.40 13.91 1.48
CA LEU A 104 -4.65 14.23 2.20
C LEU A 104 -4.93 15.74 2.27
N GLY A 105 -3.91 16.59 2.04
CA GLY A 105 -4.02 18.04 2.18
C GLY A 105 -4.19 18.50 3.64
N THR A 106 -3.75 17.69 4.61
CA THR A 106 -3.84 18.00 6.05
C THR A 106 -2.61 17.48 6.78
N THR A 107 -2.24 18.15 7.86
CA THR A 107 -1.14 17.75 8.75
C THR A 107 -1.60 16.85 9.90
N GLU A 108 -2.91 16.59 10.03
CA GLU A 108 -3.48 15.76 11.09
C GLU A 108 -4.35 14.65 10.48
N PHE A 109 -4.02 13.38 10.76
CA PHE A 109 -4.64 12.22 10.15
C PHE A 109 -4.40 10.93 10.92
N ASP A 110 -5.18 9.90 10.59
CA ASP A 110 -4.98 8.54 11.05
C ASP A 110 -4.22 7.71 9.98
N ILE A 111 -3.24 6.91 10.41
CA ILE A 111 -2.65 5.90 9.54
C ILE A 111 -3.41 4.58 9.65
N PRO A 112 -3.49 3.77 8.56
CA PRO A 112 -4.25 2.51 8.56
C PRO A 112 -3.52 1.36 9.24
N PHE A 113 -2.50 1.65 10.06
CA PHE A 113 -1.62 0.67 10.69
C PHE A 113 -1.68 0.79 12.21
N ASN A 114 -1.68 -0.36 12.90
CA ASN A 114 -1.24 -0.39 14.28
C ASN A 114 0.30 -0.30 14.34
N ARG A 115 0.89 -0.26 15.57
CA ARG A 115 2.35 -0.06 15.73
C ARG A 115 3.19 -1.18 15.12
N GLU A 116 2.75 -2.41 15.21
CA GLU A 116 3.43 -3.57 14.63
C GLU A 116 3.36 -3.52 13.10
N GLN A 117 2.16 -3.34 12.56
CA GLN A 117 1.96 -3.20 11.12
C GLN A 117 2.74 -2.03 10.51
N PHE A 118 2.86 -0.91 11.25
CA PHE A 118 3.64 0.24 10.79
C PHE A 118 5.14 -0.04 10.76
N ALA A 119 5.65 -0.76 11.76
CA ALA A 119 7.03 -1.22 11.78
C ALA A 119 7.32 -2.18 10.62
N ASP A 120 6.44 -3.15 10.38
CA ASP A 120 6.52 -4.08 9.25
C ASP A 120 6.49 -3.32 7.91
N TYR A 121 5.57 -2.36 7.76
CA TYR A 121 5.46 -1.54 6.56
C TYR A 121 6.72 -0.75 6.26
N LEU A 122 7.35 -0.17 7.29
CA LEU A 122 8.61 0.58 7.15
C LEU A 122 9.85 -0.32 7.16
N ASN A 123 9.68 -1.64 7.28
CA ASN A 123 10.75 -2.63 7.39
C ASN A 123 11.77 -2.28 8.50
N VAL A 124 11.26 -2.09 9.72
CA VAL A 124 12.05 -1.74 10.91
C VAL A 124 11.57 -2.55 12.12
N ASP A 125 12.41 -2.64 13.16
CA ASP A 125 12.00 -3.22 14.44
C ASP A 125 10.95 -2.35 15.13
N ARG A 126 9.91 -2.98 15.71
CA ARG A 126 8.81 -2.32 16.41
C ARG A 126 9.28 -1.46 17.59
N THR A 127 10.26 -1.96 18.37
CA THR A 127 10.78 -1.26 19.55
C THR A 127 11.59 -0.05 19.12
N ALA A 128 12.43 -0.21 18.08
CA ALA A 128 13.21 0.86 17.51
C ALA A 128 12.31 1.96 16.90
N LEU A 129 11.24 1.58 16.19
CA LEU A 129 10.24 2.54 15.68
C LEU A 129 9.57 3.30 16.82
N SER A 130 9.13 2.60 17.88
CA SER A 130 8.46 3.24 19.01
C SER A 130 9.36 4.24 19.73
N LYS A 131 10.65 3.89 19.90
CA LYS A 131 11.65 4.80 20.47
C LYS A 131 11.84 6.03 19.60
N GLU A 132 11.97 5.86 18.28
CA GLU A 132 12.18 6.97 17.36
C GLU A 132 10.97 7.91 17.30
N LEU A 133 9.74 7.39 17.27
CA LEU A 133 8.53 8.21 17.34
C LEU A 133 8.46 9.03 18.64
N SER A 134 8.87 8.45 19.78
CA SER A 134 8.93 9.19 21.04
C SER A 134 10.01 10.29 21.01
N ASN A 135 11.15 10.04 20.36
CA ASN A 135 12.17 11.06 20.16
C ASN A 135 11.63 12.21 19.30
N MET A 136 11.03 11.90 18.15
CA MET A 136 10.42 12.90 17.25
C MET A 136 9.35 13.74 17.96
N GLN A 137 8.56 13.12 18.84
CA GLN A 137 7.57 13.83 19.64
C GLN A 137 8.23 14.74 20.68
N SER A 138 9.28 14.28 21.37
CA SER A 138 10.00 15.11 22.36
C SER A 138 10.74 16.28 21.72
N GLU A 139 11.12 16.17 20.45
CA GLU A 139 11.73 17.22 19.63
C GLU A 139 10.71 18.19 19.03
N GLY A 140 9.40 17.92 19.19
CA GLY A 140 8.34 18.79 18.67
C GLY A 140 8.06 18.64 17.17
N LEU A 141 8.56 17.59 16.53
CA LEU A 141 8.36 17.34 15.09
C LEU A 141 6.98 16.79 14.80
N ILE A 142 6.47 15.92 15.69
CA ILE A 142 5.16 15.28 15.56
C ILE A 142 4.47 15.19 16.91
N GLU A 143 3.15 15.15 16.90
CA GLU A 143 2.33 14.61 17.98
C GLU A 143 1.69 13.31 17.51
N PHE A 144 1.60 12.30 18.38
CA PHE A 144 0.89 11.09 18.03
C PHE A 144 0.19 10.43 19.22
N LYS A 145 -0.92 9.76 18.95
CA LYS A 145 -1.64 8.90 19.89
C LYS A 145 -2.13 7.66 19.15
N LYS A 146 -1.54 6.48 19.44
CA LYS A 146 -1.79 5.24 18.72
C LYS A 146 -1.46 5.37 17.22
N ASN A 147 -2.49 5.38 16.37
CA ASN A 147 -2.40 5.53 14.91
C ASN A 147 -2.74 6.94 14.41
N HIS A 148 -3.09 7.85 15.30
CA HIS A 148 -3.34 9.25 15.00
C HIS A 148 -2.05 10.05 15.06
N PHE A 149 -1.78 10.88 14.05
CA PHE A 149 -0.58 11.70 13.90
C PHE A 149 -0.95 13.13 13.56
N LYS A 150 -0.17 14.06 14.12
CA LYS A 150 -0.18 15.47 13.75
C LYS A 150 1.25 15.92 13.52
N LEU A 151 1.51 16.50 12.36
CA LEU A 151 2.82 17.02 11.97
C LEU A 151 2.90 18.47 12.43
N LEU A 152 3.94 18.80 13.20
CA LEU A 152 4.15 20.15 13.75
C LEU A 152 5.19 20.92 12.92
N GLU A 153 6.31 20.27 12.59
CA GLU A 153 7.33 20.77 11.69
C GLU A 153 7.83 19.62 10.82
N LEU A 154 7.56 19.67 9.53
CA LEU A 154 8.28 18.87 8.54
C LEU A 154 8.80 19.86 7.51
N ASP A 155 10.12 19.94 7.43
CA ASP A 155 10.78 20.71 6.39
C ASP A 155 10.30 20.25 5.02
N HIS A 156 9.58 21.13 4.33
CA HIS A 156 9.10 20.91 2.96
C HIS A 156 10.24 21.00 1.93
N GLU A 157 11.49 21.21 2.35
CA GLU A 157 12.62 21.51 1.45
C GLU A 157 13.25 20.28 0.78
N GLU A 158 12.95 19.04 1.17
CA GLU A 158 13.58 17.84 0.58
C GLU A 158 12.72 17.08 -0.45
N LEU A 159 11.58 17.62 -0.87
CA LEU A 159 10.65 16.95 -1.80
C LEU A 159 10.57 17.62 -3.19
N THR A 160 11.51 18.51 -3.52
CA THR A 160 11.65 19.09 -4.88
C THR A 160 12.75 18.44 -5.69
#